data_3e22ba79465d3420a0a403efcedd2156
#
_entry.id   3e22ba79465d3420a0a403efcedd2156
#
_cell.length_a   1.000
_cell.length_b   1.000
_cell.length_c   1.000
_cell.angle_alpha   90.00
_cell.angle_beta   90.00
_cell.angle_gamma   90.00
#
_symmetry.space_group_name_H-M   'P 1'
#
loop_
_entity.id
_entity.type
_entity.pdbx_description
1 polymer ?
#
loop_
_entity_poly.entity_id
_entity_poly.type
_entity_poly.pdbx_seq_one_letter_code
_entity_poly.pdbx_strand_id
1 'polypeptide(L)'
;MWVSKYGQGKFKTDIELSADRAENMIKLVATFNRDTYDQKTNPIISSNLPTGERVECLGGDCVGGMPVLSIRKRPSRIFTLDEYVEKKQMTATQKEAILEEIRLGHNILIVGATGTGKTTFCNGCLHEIKKTTKRVLVIEDTPELICDCEDKVMMTTTEFVGFPKLLKSTMRLNGNMVILGEMRDGEAVIILFKIWNMGAQGGFSTVHADDAQKGLRKLEQYASEVSPVSQVGNILDSVHTVVCLQKRPDESNYISQVARLKGYDYENSRYVLEDIA
;
A
#
# COMPACT_ATOMS: atom_id res chain seq x y z
N MET A 1 27.51 -1.93 1.73
CA MET A 1 26.06 -1.95 1.38
C MET A 1 25.23 -1.66 2.61
N TRP A 2 24.07 -0.99 2.49
CA TRP A 2 23.10 -0.78 3.58
C TRP A 2 21.91 -1.70 3.40
N VAL A 3 21.42 -2.26 4.50
CA VAL A 3 20.22 -3.11 4.51
C VAL A 3 19.23 -2.54 5.53
N SER A 4 17.96 -2.45 5.12
CA SER A 4 16.85 -2.16 6.02
C SER A 4 16.03 -3.43 6.20
N LYS A 5 15.86 -3.91 7.43
CA LYS A 5 15.14 -5.15 7.73
C LYS A 5 14.06 -4.89 8.76
N TYR A 6 12.88 -5.44 8.52
CA TYR A 6 11.76 -5.32 9.43
C TYR A 6 12.13 -5.78 10.85
N GLY A 7 11.87 -4.95 11.85
CA GLY A 7 12.16 -5.23 13.26
C GLY A 7 13.64 -5.12 13.66
N GLN A 8 14.55 -4.80 12.72
CA GLN A 8 15.97 -4.60 13.00
C GLN A 8 16.48 -3.23 12.56
N GLY A 9 15.65 -2.44 11.88
CA GLY A 9 16.03 -1.13 11.36
C GLY A 9 17.03 -1.19 10.20
N LYS A 10 17.76 -0.09 10.01
CA LYS A 10 18.77 0.08 8.94
C LYS A 10 20.17 -0.11 9.50
N PHE A 11 20.98 -0.96 8.87
CA PHE A 11 22.36 -1.24 9.27
C PHE A 11 23.29 -1.37 8.08
N LYS A 12 24.58 -1.11 8.29
CA LYS A 12 25.63 -1.30 7.30
C LYS A 12 26.11 -2.75 7.34
N THR A 13 26.32 -3.36 6.19
CA THR A 13 26.94 -4.68 6.06
C THR A 13 28.41 -4.54 5.68
N ASP A 14 29.18 -5.65 5.81
CA ASP A 14 30.56 -5.73 5.37
C ASP A 14 30.70 -5.91 3.85
N ILE A 15 29.57 -5.97 3.13
CA ILE A 15 29.58 -6.13 1.67
C ILE A 15 29.93 -4.79 1.03
N GLU A 16 31.04 -4.76 0.30
CA GLU A 16 31.46 -3.64 -0.53
C GLU A 16 31.21 -3.95 -2.00
N LEU A 17 30.68 -2.95 -2.70
CA LEU A 17 30.43 -3.01 -4.13
C LEU A 17 31.23 -1.92 -4.80
N SER A 18 32.15 -2.28 -5.71
CA SER A 18 32.90 -1.30 -6.49
C SER A 18 31.97 -0.60 -7.48
N ALA A 19 32.33 0.63 -7.89
CA ALA A 19 31.58 1.40 -8.88
C ALA A 19 31.39 0.61 -10.19
N ASP A 20 32.41 -0.06 -10.69
CA ASP A 20 32.37 -0.86 -11.92
C ASP A 20 31.38 -2.03 -11.80
N ARG A 21 31.35 -2.71 -10.65
CA ARG A 21 30.39 -3.81 -10.41
C ARG A 21 28.98 -3.28 -10.32
N ALA A 22 28.77 -2.16 -9.65
CA ALA A 22 27.46 -1.52 -9.55
C ALA A 22 26.97 -1.09 -10.95
N GLU A 23 27.83 -0.47 -11.74
CA GLU A 23 27.53 -0.09 -13.12
C GLU A 23 27.14 -1.28 -14.00
N ASN A 24 27.90 -2.38 -13.91
CA ASN A 24 27.57 -3.61 -14.64
C ASN A 24 26.24 -4.21 -14.20
N MET A 25 25.89 -4.13 -12.91
CA MET A 25 24.57 -4.57 -12.42
C MET A 25 23.44 -3.72 -13.02
N ILE A 26 23.62 -2.40 -13.12
CA ILE A 26 22.65 -1.51 -13.78
C ILE A 26 22.43 -1.93 -15.24
N LYS A 27 23.51 -2.16 -15.99
CA LYS A 27 23.45 -2.62 -17.39
C LYS A 27 22.72 -3.96 -17.52
N LEU A 28 22.97 -4.91 -16.61
CA LEU A 28 22.26 -6.19 -16.58
C LEU A 28 20.77 -6.03 -16.32
N VAL A 29 20.39 -5.19 -15.35
CA VAL A 29 18.98 -4.89 -15.04
C VAL A 29 18.29 -4.26 -16.25
N ALA A 30 18.90 -3.28 -16.88
CA ALA A 30 18.37 -2.64 -18.09
C ALA A 30 18.19 -3.67 -19.21
N THR A 31 19.21 -4.46 -19.52
CA THR A 31 19.16 -5.49 -20.57
C THR A 31 18.07 -6.51 -20.31
N PHE A 32 17.93 -6.99 -19.08
CA PHE A 32 16.87 -7.95 -18.70
C PHE A 32 15.48 -7.39 -18.97
N ASN A 33 15.26 -6.11 -18.67
CA ASN A 33 13.99 -5.42 -18.86
C ASN A 33 13.79 -4.83 -20.25
N ARG A 34 14.69 -5.09 -21.19
CA ARG A 34 14.69 -4.53 -22.55
C ARG A 34 14.71 -3.00 -22.57
N ASP A 35 15.33 -2.42 -21.58
CA ASP A 35 15.57 -1.00 -21.43
C ASP A 35 17.02 -0.66 -21.83
N THR A 36 17.28 0.61 -22.13
CA THR A 36 18.60 1.11 -22.49
C THR A 36 19.15 1.96 -21.37
N TYR A 37 20.30 1.57 -20.85
CA TYR A 37 21.04 2.38 -19.88
C TYR A 37 22.16 3.13 -20.54
N ASP A 38 22.22 4.42 -20.35
CA ASP A 38 23.30 5.30 -20.77
C ASP A 38 23.59 6.35 -19.70
N GLN A 39 24.85 6.53 -19.35
CA GLN A 39 25.28 7.40 -18.24
C GLN A 39 24.89 8.87 -18.42
N LYS A 40 24.66 9.34 -19.65
CA LYS A 40 24.36 10.74 -19.97
C LYS A 40 22.91 10.96 -20.36
N THR A 41 22.35 10.07 -21.17
CA THR A 41 21.03 10.26 -21.78
C THR A 41 19.90 9.50 -21.06
N ASN A 42 20.21 8.36 -20.44
CA ASN A 42 19.26 7.55 -19.66
C ASN A 42 19.94 6.91 -18.43
N PRO A 43 20.33 7.72 -17.42
CA PRO A 43 21.09 7.24 -16.27
C PRO A 43 20.23 6.60 -15.18
N ILE A 44 18.89 6.62 -15.30
CA ILE A 44 17.93 6.11 -14.31
C ILE A 44 17.21 4.92 -14.91
N ILE A 45 17.22 3.80 -14.19
CA ILE A 45 16.47 2.58 -14.55
C ILE A 45 15.58 2.20 -13.38
N SER A 46 14.26 2.34 -13.57
CA SER A 46 13.22 1.93 -12.62
C SER A 46 12.58 0.64 -13.13
N SER A 47 12.85 -0.51 -12.51
CA SER A 47 12.46 -1.79 -13.10
C SER A 47 12.34 -2.90 -12.05
N ASN A 48 12.24 -4.16 -12.50
CA ASN A 48 12.20 -5.32 -11.65
C ASN A 48 13.38 -6.26 -11.92
N LEU A 49 13.87 -6.93 -10.88
CA LEU A 49 14.80 -8.04 -11.02
C LEU A 49 14.08 -9.28 -11.62
N PRO A 50 14.82 -10.24 -12.20
CA PRO A 50 14.23 -11.51 -12.69
C PRO A 50 13.40 -12.26 -11.65
N THR A 51 13.75 -12.11 -10.39
CA THR A 51 13.05 -12.70 -9.23
C THR A 51 11.87 -11.86 -8.75
N GLY A 52 11.63 -10.69 -9.39
CA GLY A 52 10.46 -9.85 -9.22
C GLY A 52 10.57 -8.75 -8.18
N GLU A 53 11.72 -8.56 -7.54
CA GLU A 53 11.97 -7.43 -6.64
C GLU A 53 12.10 -6.14 -7.45
N ARG A 54 11.52 -5.06 -6.91
CA ARG A 54 11.68 -3.74 -7.50
C ARG A 54 13.10 -3.21 -7.30
N VAL A 55 13.67 -2.68 -8.37
CA VAL A 55 15.00 -2.07 -8.34
C VAL A 55 14.96 -0.66 -8.95
N GLU A 56 15.56 0.28 -8.25
CA GLU A 56 15.82 1.62 -8.72
C GLU A 56 17.33 1.76 -8.85
N CYS A 57 17.79 2.08 -10.04
CA CYS A 57 19.21 2.24 -10.36
C CYS A 57 19.47 3.66 -10.85
N LEU A 58 20.54 4.28 -10.36
CA LEU A 58 21.02 5.57 -10.83
C LEU A 58 22.52 5.47 -11.12
N GLY A 59 22.94 5.98 -12.26
CA GLY A 59 24.34 6.01 -12.68
C GLY A 59 24.75 7.35 -13.28
N GLY A 60 25.93 7.41 -13.86
CA GLY A 60 26.44 8.56 -14.56
C GLY A 60 26.64 9.81 -13.71
N ASP A 61 26.57 10.97 -14.38
CA ASP A 61 26.86 12.27 -13.77
C ASP A 61 25.84 12.70 -12.72
N CYS A 62 24.61 12.20 -12.80
CA CYS A 62 23.55 12.53 -11.84
C CYS A 62 23.84 12.04 -10.41
N VAL A 63 24.76 11.10 -10.24
CA VAL A 63 25.23 10.59 -8.94
C VAL A 63 26.74 10.77 -8.74
N GLY A 64 27.36 11.71 -9.47
CA GLY A 64 28.78 12.01 -9.37
C GLY A 64 29.67 10.81 -9.68
N GLY A 65 29.27 9.94 -10.60
CA GLY A 65 30.01 8.73 -10.99
C GLY A 65 29.99 7.58 -9.99
N MET A 66 29.22 7.69 -8.88
CA MET A 66 29.04 6.63 -7.88
C MET A 66 27.67 5.97 -8.06
N PRO A 67 27.56 4.83 -8.79
CA PRO A 67 26.30 4.19 -9.06
C PRO A 67 25.53 3.80 -7.80
N VAL A 68 24.23 3.99 -7.82
CA VAL A 68 23.31 3.68 -6.72
C VAL A 68 22.31 2.62 -7.18
N LEU A 69 22.14 1.58 -6.37
CA LEU A 69 21.09 0.57 -6.53
C LEU A 69 20.26 0.48 -5.26
N SER A 70 18.96 0.63 -5.39
CA SER A 70 18.01 0.42 -4.32
C SER A 70 17.10 -0.75 -4.68
N ILE A 71 17.16 -1.82 -3.90
CA ILE A 71 16.37 -3.04 -4.14
C ILE A 71 15.36 -3.19 -3.02
N ARG A 72 14.07 -3.24 -3.39
CA ARG A 72 12.98 -3.50 -2.46
C ARG A 72 12.50 -4.94 -2.63
N LYS A 73 12.79 -5.77 -1.64
CA LYS A 73 12.37 -7.16 -1.63
C LYS A 73 10.86 -7.29 -1.35
N ARG A 74 10.23 -8.26 -1.98
CA ARG A 74 8.85 -8.62 -1.65
C ARG A 74 8.77 -9.21 -0.26
N PRO A 75 7.65 -9.06 0.45
CA PRO A 75 7.41 -9.76 1.70
C PRO A 75 7.57 -11.28 1.48
N SER A 76 8.37 -11.93 2.31
CA SER A 76 8.59 -13.38 2.25
C SER A 76 7.63 -14.17 3.12
N ARG A 77 6.92 -13.50 4.02
CA ARG A 77 5.90 -14.09 4.89
C ARG A 77 4.86 -13.06 5.31
N ILE A 78 3.72 -13.54 5.72
CA ILE A 78 2.66 -12.74 6.34
C ILE A 78 2.98 -12.62 7.84
N PHE A 79 2.84 -11.41 8.37
CA PHE A 79 2.73 -11.16 9.81
C PHE A 79 1.25 -11.20 10.18
N THR A 80 0.85 -12.15 11.01
CA THR A 80 -0.54 -12.30 11.44
C THR A 80 -0.92 -11.24 12.47
N LEU A 81 -2.22 -10.98 12.63
CA LEU A 81 -2.68 -10.06 13.66
C LEU A 81 -2.32 -10.54 15.09
N ASP A 82 -2.18 -11.85 15.30
CA ASP A 82 -1.66 -12.41 16.56
C ASP A 82 -0.22 -11.98 16.83
N GLU A 83 0.65 -12.05 15.82
CA GLU A 83 2.03 -11.60 15.94
C GLU A 83 2.14 -10.09 16.25
N TYR A 84 1.20 -9.25 15.74
CA TYR A 84 1.13 -7.83 16.11
C TYR A 84 0.83 -7.66 17.60
N VAL A 85 -0.07 -8.47 18.17
CA VAL A 85 -0.37 -8.45 19.62
C VAL A 85 0.81 -8.93 20.43
N GLU A 86 1.41 -10.07 20.08
CA GLU A 86 2.61 -10.63 20.75
C GLU A 86 3.77 -9.64 20.80
N LYS A 87 3.98 -8.89 19.70
CA LYS A 87 5.02 -7.86 19.61
C LYS A 87 4.63 -6.52 20.21
N LYS A 88 3.47 -6.42 20.86
CA LYS A 88 2.93 -5.17 21.43
C LYS A 88 2.82 -4.02 20.41
N GLN A 89 2.63 -4.35 19.15
CA GLN A 89 2.35 -3.40 18.08
C GLN A 89 0.86 -3.10 17.94
N MET A 90 0.02 -3.93 18.54
CA MET A 90 -1.43 -3.81 18.62
C MET A 90 -1.92 -4.38 19.96
N THR A 91 -2.98 -3.85 20.52
CA THR A 91 -3.65 -4.44 21.69
C THR A 91 -4.58 -5.59 21.25
N ALA A 92 -4.92 -6.48 22.18
CA ALA A 92 -5.91 -7.52 21.93
C ALA A 92 -7.29 -6.91 21.58
N THR A 93 -7.68 -5.81 22.24
CA THR A 93 -8.93 -5.09 21.96
C THR A 93 -8.94 -4.55 20.52
N GLN A 94 -7.85 -3.93 20.08
CA GLN A 94 -7.72 -3.45 18.69
C GLN A 94 -7.84 -4.60 17.69
N LYS A 95 -7.19 -5.74 17.95
CA LYS A 95 -7.31 -6.93 17.10
C LYS A 95 -8.76 -7.37 16.97
N GLU A 96 -9.48 -7.55 18.08
CA GLU A 96 -10.89 -7.97 18.05
C GLU A 96 -11.78 -6.97 17.31
N ALA A 97 -11.56 -5.67 17.51
CA ALA A 97 -12.29 -4.64 16.78
C ALA A 97 -12.03 -4.75 15.26
N ILE A 98 -10.79 -4.92 14.83
CA ILE A 98 -10.43 -5.08 13.41
C ILE A 98 -11.06 -6.36 12.83
N LEU A 99 -11.01 -7.48 13.55
CA LEU A 99 -11.62 -8.73 13.11
C LEU A 99 -13.14 -8.59 12.96
N GLU A 100 -13.78 -7.83 13.84
CA GLU A 100 -15.22 -7.55 13.74
C GLU A 100 -15.53 -6.69 12.50
N GLU A 101 -14.76 -5.66 12.22
CA GLU A 101 -14.92 -4.83 11.02
C GLU A 101 -14.75 -5.67 9.73
N ILE A 102 -13.81 -6.61 9.72
CA ILE A 102 -13.62 -7.57 8.62
C ILE A 102 -14.86 -8.49 8.49
N ARG A 103 -15.40 -9.01 9.60
CA ARG A 103 -16.59 -9.87 9.60
C ARG A 103 -17.85 -9.15 9.11
N LEU A 104 -18.00 -7.89 9.47
CA LEU A 104 -19.08 -7.02 9.00
C LEU A 104 -18.97 -6.69 7.51
N GLY A 105 -17.83 -6.96 6.88
CA GLY A 105 -17.56 -6.61 5.49
C GLY A 105 -17.36 -5.11 5.30
N HIS A 106 -16.88 -4.42 6.32
CA HIS A 106 -16.57 -3.00 6.25
C HIS A 106 -15.31 -2.75 5.40
N ASN A 107 -15.33 -1.69 4.62
CA ASN A 107 -14.12 -1.23 3.91
C ASN A 107 -13.20 -0.52 4.89
N ILE A 108 -11.92 -0.92 4.91
CA ILE A 108 -10.93 -0.42 5.86
C ILE A 108 -9.88 0.42 5.15
N LEU A 109 -9.74 1.67 5.57
CA LEU A 109 -8.65 2.56 5.16
C LEU A 109 -7.48 2.44 6.15
N ILE A 110 -6.33 2.02 5.66
CA ILE A 110 -5.10 1.88 6.45
C ILE A 110 -4.23 3.12 6.23
N VAL A 111 -4.04 3.89 7.28
CA VAL A 111 -3.35 5.18 7.25
C VAL A 111 -2.00 5.08 7.95
N GLY A 112 -0.98 5.74 7.44
CA GLY A 112 0.31 5.84 8.10
C GLY A 112 1.38 6.46 7.20
N ALA A 113 2.42 7.00 7.77
CA ALA A 113 3.57 7.54 7.04
C ALA A 113 4.34 6.43 6.29
N THR A 114 5.32 6.82 5.47
CA THR A 114 6.19 5.87 4.78
C THR A 114 6.96 5.00 5.80
N GLY A 115 7.00 3.69 5.56
CA GLY A 115 7.73 2.75 6.41
C GLY A 115 7.04 2.38 7.72
N THR A 116 5.77 2.78 7.95
CA THR A 116 4.99 2.35 9.13
C THR A 116 4.42 0.93 9.02
N GLY A 117 4.62 0.25 7.88
CA GLY A 117 4.19 -1.14 7.72
C GLY A 117 2.74 -1.31 7.26
N LYS A 118 2.13 -0.31 6.60
CA LYS A 118 0.75 -0.38 6.07
C LYS A 118 0.51 -1.63 5.21
N THR A 119 1.38 -1.90 4.23
CA THR A 119 1.28 -3.08 3.37
C THR A 119 1.43 -4.39 4.16
N THR A 120 2.32 -4.41 5.15
CA THR A 120 2.50 -5.57 6.04
C THR A 120 1.24 -5.83 6.87
N PHE A 121 0.63 -4.76 7.41
CA PHE A 121 -0.63 -4.86 8.15
C PHE A 121 -1.79 -5.26 7.23
N CYS A 122 -1.86 -4.72 6.02
CA CYS A 122 -2.85 -5.12 5.01
C CYS A 122 -2.74 -6.63 4.72
N ASN A 123 -1.52 -7.18 4.63
CA ASN A 123 -1.31 -8.63 4.49
C ASN A 123 -1.84 -9.42 5.69
N GLY A 124 -1.70 -8.89 6.91
CA GLY A 124 -2.32 -9.48 8.11
C GLY A 124 -3.84 -9.54 7.99
N CYS A 125 -4.48 -8.45 7.57
CA CYS A 125 -5.92 -8.40 7.32
C CYS A 125 -6.35 -9.36 6.20
N LEU A 126 -5.60 -9.42 5.09
CA LEU A 126 -5.83 -10.37 4.00
C LEU A 126 -5.76 -11.83 4.47
N HIS A 127 -4.87 -12.13 5.39
CA HIS A 127 -4.76 -13.47 5.97
C HIS A 127 -6.03 -13.89 6.71
N GLU A 128 -6.72 -12.96 7.36
CA GLU A 128 -7.97 -13.25 8.08
C GLU A 128 -9.13 -13.62 7.15
N ILE A 129 -9.11 -13.13 5.91
CA ILE A 129 -10.14 -13.46 4.91
C ILE A 129 -9.80 -14.68 4.04
N LYS A 130 -8.69 -15.37 4.27
CA LYS A 130 -8.24 -16.52 3.44
C LYS A 130 -9.26 -17.64 3.26
N LYS A 131 -10.20 -17.79 4.20
CA LYS A 131 -11.27 -18.79 4.14
C LYS A 131 -12.57 -18.26 3.54
N THR A 132 -12.57 -17.04 3.02
CA THR A 132 -13.78 -16.48 2.37
C THR A 132 -14.08 -17.25 1.08
N THR A 133 -15.37 -17.38 0.79
CA THR A 133 -15.87 -17.86 -0.50
C THR A 133 -16.05 -16.73 -1.52
N LYS A 134 -15.72 -15.50 -1.13
CA LYS A 134 -15.83 -14.32 -1.99
C LYS A 134 -14.67 -14.30 -2.98
N ARG A 135 -14.95 -13.85 -4.22
CA ARG A 135 -13.89 -13.52 -5.17
C ARG A 135 -13.21 -12.22 -4.79
N VAL A 136 -11.90 -12.32 -4.52
CA VAL A 136 -11.06 -11.19 -4.09
C VAL A 136 -10.24 -10.67 -5.27
N LEU A 137 -10.42 -9.41 -5.61
CA LEU A 137 -9.66 -8.73 -6.67
C LEU A 137 -8.67 -7.79 -6.01
N VAL A 138 -7.38 -8.01 -6.24
CA VAL A 138 -6.29 -7.21 -5.67
C VAL A 138 -5.59 -6.45 -6.79
N ILE A 139 -5.40 -5.15 -6.61
CA ILE A 139 -4.73 -4.28 -7.58
C ILE A 139 -3.58 -3.55 -6.87
N GLU A 140 -2.40 -3.62 -7.45
CA GLU A 140 -1.17 -3.01 -6.94
C GLU A 140 -0.35 -2.39 -8.08
N ASP A 141 0.55 -1.48 -7.74
CA ASP A 141 1.61 -1.05 -8.67
C ASP A 141 2.88 -1.92 -8.53
N THR A 142 3.14 -2.38 -7.33
CA THR A 142 4.23 -3.29 -7.01
C THR A 142 3.65 -4.47 -6.24
N PRO A 143 3.86 -5.73 -6.68
CA PRO A 143 3.30 -6.90 -6.00
C PRO A 143 3.91 -7.10 -4.60
N GLU A 144 3.23 -6.61 -3.58
CA GLU A 144 3.61 -6.72 -2.17
C GLU A 144 2.52 -7.41 -1.32
N LEU A 145 1.28 -7.44 -1.81
CA LEU A 145 0.18 -8.08 -1.12
C LEU A 145 0.21 -9.60 -1.36
N ILE A 146 -0.07 -10.33 -0.30
CA ILE A 146 -0.15 -11.79 -0.30
C ILE A 146 -1.62 -12.14 0.01
N CYS A 147 -2.31 -12.68 -0.98
CA CYS A 147 -3.69 -13.12 -0.84
C CYS A 147 -3.76 -14.64 -1.00
N ASP A 148 -4.14 -15.34 0.06
CA ASP A 148 -4.23 -16.80 0.10
C ASP A 148 -5.67 -17.31 -0.12
N CYS A 149 -6.60 -16.42 -0.55
CA CYS A 149 -7.96 -16.82 -0.91
C CYS A 149 -7.95 -17.75 -2.13
N GLU A 150 -8.88 -18.70 -2.18
CA GLU A 150 -9.00 -19.66 -3.29
C GLU A 150 -9.41 -18.95 -4.60
N ASP A 151 -10.48 -18.15 -4.55
CA ASP A 151 -10.93 -17.37 -5.70
C ASP A 151 -10.38 -15.95 -5.62
N LYS A 152 -9.26 -15.71 -6.29
CA LYS A 152 -8.60 -14.41 -6.34
C LYS A 152 -8.09 -14.05 -7.72
N VAL A 153 -8.00 -12.76 -7.99
CA VAL A 153 -7.26 -12.21 -9.14
C VAL A 153 -6.30 -11.15 -8.64
N MET A 154 -5.00 -11.38 -8.87
CA MET A 154 -3.94 -10.42 -8.56
C MET A 154 -3.61 -9.64 -9.83
N MET A 155 -3.72 -8.33 -9.78
CA MET A 155 -3.48 -7.43 -10.92
C MET A 155 -2.42 -6.42 -10.56
N THR A 156 -1.49 -6.18 -11.48
CA THR A 156 -0.41 -5.20 -11.29
C THR A 156 -0.47 -4.17 -12.41
N THR A 157 -0.26 -2.90 -12.08
CA THR A 157 -0.14 -1.84 -13.09
C THR A 157 1.10 -2.09 -13.97
N THR A 158 1.04 -1.58 -15.18
CA THR A 158 2.16 -1.58 -16.13
C THR A 158 2.34 -0.17 -16.67
N GLU A 159 3.38 0.07 -17.45
CA GLU A 159 3.59 1.34 -18.13
C GLU A 159 2.35 1.81 -18.92
N PHE A 160 1.58 0.87 -19.50
CA PHE A 160 0.41 1.18 -20.36
C PHE A 160 -0.94 0.99 -19.68
N VAL A 161 -0.98 0.43 -18.46
CA VAL A 161 -2.21 0.09 -17.74
C VAL A 161 -2.11 0.53 -16.29
N GLY A 162 -2.67 1.71 -16.00
CA GLY A 162 -2.73 2.27 -14.63
C GLY A 162 -3.91 1.75 -13.82
N PHE A 163 -3.98 2.17 -12.56
CA PHE A 163 -5.04 1.84 -11.60
C PHE A 163 -6.46 2.07 -12.15
N PRO A 164 -6.79 3.22 -12.77
CA PRO A 164 -8.15 3.45 -13.23
C PRO A 164 -8.65 2.40 -14.21
N LYS A 165 -7.78 1.96 -15.14
CA LYS A 165 -8.13 0.95 -16.15
C LYS A 165 -8.33 -0.43 -15.53
N LEU A 166 -7.49 -0.82 -14.57
CA LEU A 166 -7.63 -2.08 -13.82
C LEU A 166 -8.89 -2.07 -12.96
N LEU A 167 -9.16 -0.98 -12.22
CA LEU A 167 -10.37 -0.83 -11.42
C LEU A 167 -11.64 -0.92 -12.28
N LYS A 168 -11.67 -0.27 -13.44
CA LYS A 168 -12.81 -0.40 -14.39
C LYS A 168 -13.02 -1.86 -14.83
N SER A 169 -11.94 -2.63 -14.96
CA SER A 169 -12.03 -4.05 -15.33
C SER A 169 -12.65 -4.91 -14.22
N THR A 170 -12.46 -4.57 -12.95
CA THR A 170 -13.05 -5.32 -11.83
C THR A 170 -14.57 -5.41 -11.89
N MET A 171 -15.23 -4.37 -12.40
CA MET A 171 -16.68 -4.36 -12.57
C MET A 171 -17.21 -5.46 -13.52
N ARG A 172 -16.34 -6.06 -14.36
CA ARG A 172 -16.66 -7.15 -15.27
C ARG A 172 -16.14 -8.50 -14.80
N LEU A 173 -15.35 -8.53 -13.73
CA LEU A 173 -14.74 -9.76 -13.19
C LEU A 173 -15.57 -10.40 -12.09
N ASN A 174 -16.77 -9.87 -11.79
CA ASN A 174 -17.64 -10.37 -10.72
C ASN A 174 -16.93 -10.42 -9.34
N GLY A 175 -16.11 -9.41 -9.02
CA GLY A 175 -15.44 -9.32 -7.75
C GLY A 175 -16.41 -8.98 -6.62
N ASN A 176 -16.36 -9.76 -5.56
CA ASN A 176 -17.16 -9.49 -4.35
C ASN A 176 -16.40 -8.57 -3.38
N MET A 177 -15.08 -8.51 -3.48
CA MET A 177 -14.20 -7.70 -2.67
C MET A 177 -13.10 -7.13 -3.54
N VAL A 178 -12.87 -5.82 -3.45
CA VAL A 178 -11.83 -5.14 -4.22
C VAL A 178 -10.85 -4.46 -3.26
N ILE A 179 -9.58 -4.79 -3.43
CA ILE A 179 -8.47 -4.28 -2.64
C ILE A 179 -7.55 -3.49 -3.57
N LEU A 180 -7.28 -2.25 -3.18
CA LEU A 180 -6.31 -1.41 -3.86
C LEU A 180 -5.11 -1.19 -2.93
N GLY A 181 -3.93 -1.62 -3.34
CA GLY A 181 -2.73 -1.58 -2.50
C GLY A 181 -2.45 -0.19 -1.93
N GLU A 182 -2.62 0.85 -2.73
CA GLU A 182 -2.44 2.24 -2.30
C GLU A 182 -3.33 3.20 -3.07
N MET A 183 -3.96 4.15 -2.35
CA MET A 183 -4.67 5.30 -2.92
C MET A 183 -3.72 6.47 -3.11
N ARG A 184 -3.42 6.83 -4.36
CA ARG A 184 -2.55 7.96 -4.71
C ARG A 184 -2.93 8.66 -6.03
N ASP A 185 -3.98 8.20 -6.67
CA ASP A 185 -4.47 8.68 -7.97
C ASP A 185 -5.94 9.05 -7.83
N GLY A 186 -6.29 10.28 -8.19
CA GLY A 186 -7.64 10.80 -7.96
C GLY A 186 -8.71 10.06 -8.75
N GLU A 187 -8.44 9.65 -9.99
CA GLU A 187 -9.39 8.87 -10.79
C GLU A 187 -9.59 7.48 -10.17
N ALA A 188 -8.49 6.85 -9.71
CA ALA A 188 -8.56 5.55 -9.04
C ALA A 188 -9.37 5.62 -7.75
N VAL A 189 -9.19 6.66 -6.93
CA VAL A 189 -9.95 6.89 -5.69
C VAL A 189 -11.45 6.95 -5.99
N ILE A 190 -11.87 7.78 -6.95
CA ILE A 190 -13.29 7.93 -7.32
C ILE A 190 -13.87 6.61 -7.85
N ILE A 191 -13.13 5.87 -8.67
CA ILE A 191 -13.61 4.60 -9.21
C ILE A 191 -13.73 3.56 -8.10
N LEU A 192 -12.78 3.50 -7.17
CA LEU A 192 -12.83 2.56 -6.04
C LEU A 192 -14.03 2.83 -5.13
N PHE A 193 -14.34 4.10 -4.84
CA PHE A 193 -15.55 4.45 -4.10
C PHE A 193 -16.81 3.95 -4.79
N LYS A 194 -16.93 4.13 -6.09
CA LYS A 194 -18.05 3.59 -6.86
C LYS A 194 -18.15 2.07 -6.75
N ILE A 195 -17.04 1.35 -6.84
CA ILE A 195 -16.99 -0.11 -6.74
C ILE A 195 -17.43 -0.56 -5.35
N TRP A 196 -16.92 0.04 -4.30
CA TRP A 196 -17.28 -0.27 -2.93
C TRP A 196 -18.77 0.02 -2.65
N ASN A 197 -19.30 1.13 -3.18
CA ASN A 197 -20.73 1.49 -3.06
C ASN A 197 -21.66 0.62 -3.93
N MET A 198 -21.13 -0.07 -4.94
CA MET A 198 -21.89 -1.01 -5.78
C MET A 198 -21.95 -2.43 -5.21
N GLY A 199 -21.44 -2.66 -3.99
CA GLY A 199 -21.55 -3.93 -3.29
C GLY A 199 -20.28 -4.79 -3.22
N ALA A 200 -19.14 -4.34 -3.79
CA ALA A 200 -17.85 -5.02 -3.61
C ALA A 200 -17.18 -4.60 -2.29
N GLN A 201 -17.90 -4.81 -1.17
CA GLN A 201 -17.53 -4.36 0.18
C GLN A 201 -16.57 -5.32 0.89
N GLY A 202 -15.94 -4.82 1.96
CA GLY A 202 -14.94 -5.53 2.77
C GLY A 202 -13.53 -5.39 2.22
N GLY A 203 -13.32 -4.42 1.33
CA GLY A 203 -12.02 -4.14 0.74
C GLY A 203 -11.09 -3.39 1.68
N PHE A 204 -9.80 -3.44 1.36
CA PHE A 204 -8.74 -2.71 2.06
C PHE A 204 -8.04 -1.78 1.09
N SER A 205 -7.61 -0.63 1.58
CA SER A 205 -6.66 0.21 0.84
C SER A 205 -5.77 0.99 1.79
N THR A 206 -4.60 1.41 1.32
CA THR A 206 -3.67 2.20 2.13
C THR A 206 -3.57 3.64 1.61
N VAL A 207 -3.26 4.57 2.50
CA VAL A 207 -2.96 5.96 2.15
C VAL A 207 -1.82 6.50 3.03
N HIS A 208 -0.98 7.34 2.43
CA HIS A 208 0.08 8.02 3.17
C HIS A 208 -0.45 9.27 3.88
N ALA A 209 -0.57 9.21 5.20
CA ALA A 209 -0.85 10.36 6.07
C ALA A 209 -0.42 10.06 7.52
N ASP A 210 -0.37 11.08 8.39
CA ASP A 210 0.10 10.93 9.76
C ASP A 210 -1.01 10.48 10.73
N ASP A 211 -2.28 10.77 10.40
CA ASP A 211 -3.45 10.46 11.23
C ASP A 211 -4.70 10.21 10.38
N ALA A 212 -5.78 9.75 11.01
CA ALA A 212 -7.03 9.42 10.35
C ALA A 212 -7.67 10.60 9.62
N GLN A 213 -7.70 11.79 10.26
CA GLN A 213 -8.27 13.00 9.66
C GLN A 213 -7.51 13.41 8.39
N LYS A 214 -6.16 13.41 8.47
CA LYS A 214 -5.31 13.71 7.32
C LYS A 214 -5.44 12.65 6.23
N GLY A 215 -5.60 11.36 6.61
CA GLY A 215 -5.84 10.28 5.66
C GLY A 215 -7.10 10.49 4.84
N LEU A 216 -8.23 10.79 5.50
CA LEU A 216 -9.51 11.07 4.83
C LEU A 216 -9.45 12.35 3.99
N ARG A 217 -8.86 13.44 4.50
CA ARG A 217 -8.63 14.67 3.72
C ARG A 217 -7.73 14.42 2.50
N LYS A 218 -6.77 13.53 2.60
CA LYS A 218 -5.91 13.16 1.47
C LYS A 218 -6.71 12.53 0.33
N LEU A 219 -7.71 11.70 0.66
CA LEU A 219 -8.63 11.15 -0.34
C LEU A 219 -9.44 12.25 -1.04
N GLU A 220 -9.95 13.24 -0.28
CA GLU A 220 -10.61 14.42 -0.87
C GLU A 220 -9.65 15.17 -1.80
N GLN A 221 -8.41 15.38 -1.36
CA GLN A 221 -7.40 16.08 -2.15
C GLN A 221 -7.15 15.37 -3.47
N TYR A 222 -6.89 14.06 -3.45
CA TYR A 222 -6.69 13.28 -4.67
C TYR A 222 -7.92 13.35 -5.59
N ALA A 223 -9.11 13.16 -5.05
CA ALA A 223 -10.33 13.21 -5.84
C ALA A 223 -10.60 14.62 -6.43
N SER A 224 -10.21 15.70 -5.74
CA SER A 224 -10.34 17.06 -6.23
C SER A 224 -9.46 17.41 -7.44
N GLU A 225 -8.38 16.64 -7.66
CA GLU A 225 -7.52 16.79 -8.83
C GLU A 225 -8.25 16.45 -10.15
N VAL A 226 -9.29 15.63 -10.07
CA VAL A 226 -10.04 15.16 -11.24
C VAL A 226 -11.53 15.47 -11.20
N SER A 227 -12.05 15.97 -10.09
CA SER A 227 -13.47 16.31 -9.91
C SER A 227 -13.64 17.58 -9.08
N PRO A 228 -14.33 18.60 -9.59
CA PRO A 228 -14.60 19.83 -8.84
C PRO A 228 -15.69 19.64 -7.76
N VAL A 229 -16.36 18.49 -7.74
CA VAL A 229 -17.44 18.20 -6.78
C VAL A 229 -16.85 17.60 -5.52
N SER A 230 -17.31 18.09 -4.35
CA SER A 230 -16.91 17.51 -3.06
C SER A 230 -17.17 16.00 -3.01
N GLN A 231 -16.19 15.26 -2.54
CA GLN A 231 -16.24 13.79 -2.43
C GLN A 231 -16.54 13.32 -1.00
N VAL A 232 -16.84 14.22 -0.07
CA VAL A 232 -17.13 13.87 1.33
C VAL A 232 -18.23 12.81 1.42
N GLY A 233 -19.34 12.97 0.67
CA GLY A 233 -20.42 11.98 0.64
C GLY A 233 -19.93 10.60 0.20
N ASN A 234 -19.18 10.53 -0.90
CA ASN A 234 -18.62 9.26 -1.39
C ASN A 234 -17.65 8.62 -0.39
N ILE A 235 -16.86 9.41 0.34
CA ILE A 235 -15.97 8.91 1.39
C ILE A 235 -16.78 8.33 2.53
N LEU A 236 -17.83 9.01 3.00
CA LEU A 236 -18.71 8.55 4.07
C LEU A 236 -19.42 7.24 3.72
N ASP A 237 -19.84 7.08 2.47
CA ASP A 237 -20.53 5.88 2.00
C ASP A 237 -19.57 4.70 1.73
N SER A 238 -18.28 4.99 1.43
CA SER A 238 -17.32 3.98 1.00
C SER A 238 -16.36 3.53 2.08
N VAL A 239 -15.92 4.42 2.97
CA VAL A 239 -14.95 4.13 4.03
C VAL A 239 -15.69 3.96 5.34
N HIS A 240 -15.63 2.76 5.93
CA HIS A 240 -16.32 2.47 7.18
C HIS A 240 -15.38 2.61 8.39
N THR A 241 -14.14 2.15 8.23
CA THR A 241 -13.17 2.06 9.33
C THR A 241 -11.82 2.60 8.89
N VAL A 242 -11.17 3.31 9.78
CA VAL A 242 -9.81 3.82 9.60
C VAL A 242 -8.91 3.19 10.65
N VAL A 243 -7.78 2.61 10.21
CA VAL A 243 -6.74 2.06 11.07
C VAL A 243 -5.47 2.84 10.86
N CYS A 244 -4.95 3.48 11.91
CA CYS A 244 -3.75 4.30 11.83
C CYS A 244 -2.53 3.57 12.38
N LEU A 245 -1.45 3.56 11.58
CA LEU A 245 -0.15 3.04 11.96
C LEU A 245 0.84 4.18 12.16
N GLN A 246 1.57 4.13 13.26
CA GLN A 246 2.62 5.09 13.59
C GLN A 246 3.90 4.36 14.01
N LYS A 247 4.99 5.13 14.09
CA LYS A 247 6.26 4.68 14.65
C LYS A 247 6.45 5.22 16.06
N ARG A 248 7.00 4.38 16.94
CA ARG A 248 7.51 4.81 18.24
C ARG A 248 8.90 5.43 18.10
N PRO A 249 9.42 6.09 19.14
CA PRO A 249 10.78 6.63 19.14
C PRO A 249 11.88 5.57 18.89
N ASP A 250 11.61 4.31 19.21
CA ASP A 250 12.49 3.17 18.96
C ASP A 250 12.37 2.60 17.53
N GLU A 251 11.71 3.34 16.62
CA GLU A 251 11.42 2.94 15.23
C GLU A 251 10.48 1.73 15.09
N SER A 252 9.93 1.17 16.18
CA SER A 252 8.93 0.10 16.09
C SER A 252 7.58 0.65 15.63
N ASN A 253 6.89 -0.09 14.78
CA ASN A 253 5.57 0.27 14.29
C ASN A 253 4.48 -0.19 15.28
N TYR A 254 3.38 0.57 15.38
CA TYR A 254 2.23 0.19 16.19
C TYR A 254 0.93 0.75 15.62
N ILE A 255 -0.21 0.17 16.00
CA ILE A 255 -1.54 0.68 15.70
C ILE A 255 -1.84 1.78 16.72
N SER A 256 -1.95 3.01 16.26
CA SER A 256 -2.22 4.16 17.12
C SER A 256 -3.71 4.44 17.30
N GLN A 257 -4.55 4.02 16.34
CA GLN A 257 -5.99 4.28 16.36
C GLN A 257 -6.73 3.25 15.50
N VAL A 258 -7.88 2.81 15.97
CA VAL A 258 -8.89 2.07 15.21
C VAL A 258 -10.22 2.80 15.40
N ALA A 259 -10.77 3.40 14.36
CA ALA A 259 -11.95 4.24 14.46
C ALA A 259 -12.94 3.97 13.32
N ARG A 260 -14.25 4.01 13.63
CA ARG A 260 -15.34 4.05 12.65
C ARG A 260 -15.56 5.48 12.15
N LEU A 261 -15.77 5.63 10.86
CA LEU A 261 -16.21 6.88 10.25
C LEU A 261 -17.73 7.00 10.42
N LYS A 262 -18.18 8.05 11.14
CA LYS A 262 -19.59 8.24 11.51
C LYS A 262 -20.26 9.37 10.74
N GLY A 263 -19.49 10.32 10.22
CA GLY A 263 -20.06 11.47 9.52
C GLY A 263 -19.03 12.56 9.24
N TYR A 264 -19.53 13.73 8.89
CA TYR A 264 -18.74 14.93 8.64
C TYR A 264 -19.33 16.16 9.31
N ASP A 265 -18.54 16.86 10.08
CA ASP A 265 -18.87 18.13 10.72
C ASP A 265 -18.54 19.27 9.74
N TYR A 266 -19.57 19.79 9.07
CA TYR A 266 -19.42 20.83 8.06
C TYR A 266 -19.00 22.18 8.66
N GLU A 267 -19.36 22.46 9.93
CA GLU A 267 -18.98 23.70 10.60
C GLU A 267 -17.47 23.78 10.84
N ASN A 268 -16.89 22.66 11.28
CA ASN A 268 -15.48 22.55 11.61
C ASN A 268 -14.65 21.90 10.48
N SER A 269 -15.28 21.56 9.35
CA SER A 269 -14.64 20.89 8.19
C SER A 269 -13.79 19.68 8.58
N ARG A 270 -14.39 18.75 9.36
CA ARG A 270 -13.69 17.54 9.86
C ARG A 270 -14.57 16.30 9.83
N TYR A 271 -13.94 15.16 9.65
CA TYR A 271 -14.61 13.87 9.77
C TYR A 271 -14.91 13.54 11.23
N VAL A 272 -16.10 12.99 11.48
CA VAL A 272 -16.50 12.49 12.81
C VAL A 272 -16.07 11.03 12.91
N LEU A 273 -15.13 10.78 13.79
CA LEU A 273 -14.54 9.46 14.04
C LEU A 273 -14.92 8.99 15.45
N GLU A 274 -15.32 7.74 15.56
CA GLU A 274 -15.60 7.04 16.82
C GLU A 274 -14.51 6.00 17.05
N ASP A 275 -13.65 6.22 18.05
CA ASP A 275 -12.66 5.23 18.43
C ASP A 275 -13.37 3.96 18.94
N ILE A 276 -12.99 2.80 18.39
CA ILE A 276 -13.61 1.51 18.71
C ILE A 276 -12.65 0.56 19.43
N ALA A 277 -11.40 0.96 19.59
CA ALA A 277 -10.40 0.25 20.41
C ALA A 277 -9.16 1.10 20.71
#